data_d9c6e3d91f2bc9ea32cf3183febe582e
#
_entry.id   d9c6e3d91f2bc9ea32cf3183febe582e
#
_cell.length_a   1.000
_cell.length_b   1.000
_cell.length_c   1.000
_cell.angle_alpha   90.00
_cell.angle_beta   90.00
_cell.angle_gamma   90.00
#
_symmetry.space_group_name_H-M   'P 1'
#
loop_
_entity.id
_entity.type
_entity.pdbx_description
1 polymer ?
#
loop_
_entity_poly.entity_id
_entity_poly.type
_entity_poly.pdbx_seq_one_letter_code
_entity_poly.pdbx_strand_id
1 'polypeptide(L)'
;QLVLCKPGSATITLSNGKSKTYSKAYFVSGMNCHCEGGGLKLAPHADIHDGFLDIFVVNRLGKLLIALMLPTAYAGLHTIFPGVHIFRARSAEVAVTGTLPLHTDGETCLMEDTVKMACCPQSLTLIAAGKNA
;
A
#
# COMPACT_ATOMS: atom_id res chain seq x y z
N GLN A 1 -8.35 -4.16 15.23
CA GLN A 1 -7.86 -2.76 15.06
C GLN A 1 -8.63 -2.01 13.97
N LEU A 2 -8.98 -2.64 12.85
CA LEU A 2 -9.71 -1.99 11.74
C LEU A 2 -11.03 -1.32 12.19
N VAL A 3 -11.73 -1.92 13.15
CA VAL A 3 -13.02 -1.40 13.67
C VAL A 3 -12.85 -0.09 14.45
N LEU A 4 -11.71 0.12 15.09
CA LEU A 4 -11.39 1.30 15.90
C LEU A 4 -10.65 2.39 15.14
N CYS A 5 -10.15 2.11 13.93
CA CYS A 5 -9.40 3.07 13.13
C CYS A 5 -10.32 4.21 12.65
N LYS A 6 -9.94 5.44 12.93
CA LYS A 6 -10.57 6.64 12.38
C LYS A 6 -9.86 6.99 11.07
N PRO A 7 -10.59 7.16 9.96
CA PRO A 7 -9.96 7.55 8.70
C PRO A 7 -9.42 8.97 8.79
N GLY A 8 -8.21 9.18 8.28
CA GLY A 8 -7.57 10.48 8.12
C GLY A 8 -7.69 11.04 6.70
N SER A 9 -7.01 12.13 6.43
CA SER A 9 -6.76 12.59 5.07
C SER A 9 -5.32 12.25 4.69
N ALA A 10 -5.11 11.75 3.49
CA ALA A 10 -3.79 11.45 2.95
C ALA A 10 -3.59 12.15 1.61
N THR A 11 -2.51 12.90 1.48
CA THR A 11 -2.08 13.49 0.21
C THR A 11 -0.89 12.69 -0.30
N ILE A 12 -1.01 12.14 -1.49
CA ILE A 12 0.01 11.31 -2.11
C ILE A 12 0.57 12.07 -3.30
N THR A 13 1.87 12.33 -3.28
CA THR A 13 2.62 12.96 -4.37
C THR A 13 3.58 11.92 -4.97
N LEU A 14 3.41 11.63 -6.24
CA LEU A 14 4.20 10.65 -6.98
C LEU A 14 5.46 11.29 -7.60
N SER A 15 6.45 10.48 -7.94
CA SER A 15 7.71 10.92 -8.58
C SER A 15 7.54 11.69 -9.89
N ASN A 16 6.40 11.56 -10.56
CA ASN A 16 6.08 12.31 -11.77
C ASN A 16 5.43 13.68 -11.50
N GLY A 17 5.39 14.13 -10.25
CA GLY A 17 4.78 15.38 -9.81
C GLY A 17 3.26 15.37 -9.67
N LYS A 18 2.58 14.26 -10.00
CA LYS A 18 1.14 14.13 -9.78
C LYS A 18 0.85 14.00 -8.30
N SER A 19 -0.05 14.84 -7.80
CA SER A 19 -0.50 14.79 -6.41
C SER A 19 -2.01 14.59 -6.33
N LYS A 20 -2.46 13.79 -5.36
CA LYS A 20 -3.88 13.56 -5.11
C LYS A 20 -4.16 13.41 -3.62
N THR A 21 -5.18 14.12 -3.15
CA THR A 21 -5.64 14.06 -1.76
C THR A 21 -6.83 13.12 -1.63
N TYR A 22 -6.74 12.18 -0.70
CA TYR A 22 -7.77 11.23 -0.34
C TYR A 22 -8.35 11.58 1.02
N SER A 23 -9.60 12.03 1.05
CA SER A 23 -10.35 12.18 2.30
C SER A 23 -10.83 10.81 2.79
N LYS A 24 -10.91 10.64 4.11
CA LYS A 24 -11.32 9.37 4.74
C LYS A 24 -10.47 8.19 4.25
N ALA A 25 -9.15 8.39 4.18
CA ALA A 25 -8.20 7.30 3.94
C ALA A 25 -8.11 6.42 5.18
N TYR A 26 -8.27 5.12 5.00
CA TYR A 26 -8.12 4.11 6.04
C TYR A 26 -6.74 3.47 6.02
N PHE A 27 -6.18 3.36 4.82
CA PHE A 27 -4.94 2.65 4.59
C PHE A 27 -4.21 3.22 3.37
N VAL A 28 -2.89 3.41 3.50
CA VAL A 28 -1.97 3.72 2.41
C VAL A 28 -0.75 2.84 2.59
N SER A 29 -0.35 2.12 1.56
CA SER A 29 0.85 1.26 1.58
C SER A 29 1.65 1.42 0.30
N GLY A 30 2.99 1.37 0.41
CA GLY A 30 3.90 1.24 -0.72
C GLY A 30 4.36 -0.21 -0.84
N MET A 31 3.93 -0.88 -1.88
CA MET A 31 4.16 -2.31 -2.11
C MET A 31 5.24 -2.52 -3.15
N ASN A 32 6.24 -3.32 -2.81
CA ASN A 32 7.25 -3.80 -3.77
C ASN A 32 6.96 -5.22 -4.28
N CYS A 33 6.10 -5.95 -3.57
CA CYS A 33 5.64 -7.28 -3.96
C CYS A 33 4.11 -7.36 -3.94
N HIS A 34 3.55 -8.37 -4.58
CA HIS A 34 2.10 -8.50 -4.72
C HIS A 34 1.37 -8.86 -3.43
N CYS A 35 2.05 -9.45 -2.45
CA CYS A 35 1.45 -9.90 -1.19
C CYS A 35 1.99 -9.13 0.02
N GLU A 36 1.11 -8.94 1.01
CA GLU A 36 1.45 -8.50 2.36
C GLU A 36 0.83 -9.48 3.36
N GLY A 37 1.53 -9.76 4.45
CA GLY A 37 1.09 -10.54 5.60
C GLY A 37 0.14 -11.70 5.26
N GLY A 38 0.55 -12.94 5.46
CA GLY A 38 -0.34 -14.10 5.31
C GLY A 38 -0.95 -14.33 3.91
N GLY A 39 -0.42 -13.70 2.85
CA GLY A 39 -0.87 -13.95 1.47
C GLY A 39 -1.96 -13.02 0.93
N LEU A 40 -2.23 -11.90 1.60
CA LEU A 40 -3.12 -10.85 1.07
C LEU A 40 -2.48 -10.19 -0.16
N LYS A 41 -3.07 -10.35 -1.34
CA LYS A 41 -2.58 -9.78 -2.60
C LYS A 41 -3.00 -8.32 -2.75
N LEU A 42 -2.48 -7.42 -1.89
CA LEU A 42 -2.89 -6.00 -1.88
C LEU A 42 -2.51 -5.25 -3.15
N ALA A 43 -1.38 -5.61 -3.78
CA ALA A 43 -0.96 -5.09 -5.07
C ALA A 43 -0.77 -6.24 -6.08
N PRO A 44 -1.84 -6.81 -6.66
CA PRO A 44 -1.78 -8.05 -7.44
C PRO A 44 -0.81 -8.03 -8.63
N HIS A 45 -0.46 -6.83 -9.12
CA HIS A 45 0.41 -6.62 -10.28
C HIS A 45 1.79 -6.06 -9.91
N ALA A 46 2.13 -5.96 -8.61
CA ALA A 46 3.45 -5.51 -8.18
C ALA A 46 4.52 -6.53 -8.57
N ASP A 47 5.65 -6.04 -9.08
CA ASP A 47 6.78 -6.85 -9.52
C ASP A 47 8.07 -6.32 -8.87
N ILE A 48 8.76 -7.17 -8.13
CA ILE A 48 10.00 -6.85 -7.43
C ILE A 48 11.17 -6.51 -8.37
N HIS A 49 11.05 -6.78 -9.67
CA HIS A 49 12.12 -6.60 -10.66
C HIS A 49 11.96 -5.34 -11.51
N ASP A 50 10.80 -4.67 -11.48
CA ASP A 50 10.48 -3.58 -12.39
C ASP A 50 10.98 -2.19 -11.94
N GLY A 51 11.49 -2.06 -10.71
CA GLY A 51 12.02 -0.82 -10.16
C GLY A 51 10.95 0.21 -9.80
N PHE A 52 9.71 -0.22 -9.55
CA PHE A 52 8.60 0.61 -9.13
C PHE A 52 8.01 0.14 -7.81
N LEU A 53 7.27 1.02 -7.16
CA LEU A 53 6.37 0.73 -6.06
C LEU A 53 4.92 0.84 -6.55
N ASP A 54 4.08 -0.08 -6.13
CA ASP A 54 2.63 0.04 -6.25
C ASP A 54 2.07 0.67 -4.97
N ILE A 55 1.57 1.90 -5.08
CA ILE A 55 1.00 2.65 -3.96
C ILE A 55 -0.49 2.29 -3.86
N PHE A 56 -0.82 1.50 -2.84
CA PHE A 56 -2.16 1.02 -2.56
C PHE A 56 -2.87 1.94 -1.58
N VAL A 57 -4.10 2.34 -1.89
CA VAL A 57 -4.90 3.26 -1.07
C VAL A 57 -6.31 2.72 -0.91
N VAL A 58 -6.80 2.74 0.32
CA VAL A 58 -8.21 2.46 0.65
C VAL A 58 -8.83 3.71 1.26
N ASN A 59 -9.85 4.27 0.59
CA ASN A 59 -10.56 5.44 1.08
C ASN A 59 -12.07 5.35 0.89
N ARG A 60 -12.82 6.11 1.71
CA ARG A 60 -14.28 6.31 1.58
C ARG A 60 -15.12 5.03 1.61
N LEU A 61 -14.58 3.88 1.96
CA LEU A 61 -15.34 2.66 2.16
C LEU A 61 -15.99 2.64 3.55
N GLY A 62 -17.21 2.14 3.64
CA GLY A 62 -17.83 1.82 4.93
C GLY A 62 -17.10 0.62 5.59
N LYS A 63 -17.03 0.58 6.92
CA LYS A 63 -16.35 -0.50 7.65
C LYS A 63 -16.84 -1.90 7.27
N LEU A 64 -18.15 -2.05 7.03
CA LEU A 64 -18.73 -3.31 6.57
C LEU A 64 -18.19 -3.71 5.18
N LEU A 65 -18.06 -2.73 4.27
CA LEU A 65 -17.55 -2.96 2.92
C LEU A 65 -16.06 -3.31 2.94
N ILE A 66 -15.29 -2.71 3.84
CA ILE A 66 -13.88 -3.08 4.07
C ILE A 66 -13.78 -4.54 4.56
N ALA A 67 -14.66 -4.94 5.50
CA ALA A 67 -14.70 -6.32 6.00
C ALA A 67 -15.04 -7.33 4.88
N LEU A 68 -15.95 -6.98 3.98
CA LEU A 68 -16.30 -7.80 2.80
C LEU A 68 -15.19 -7.80 1.73
N MET A 69 -14.43 -6.71 1.62
CA MET A 69 -13.30 -6.60 0.68
C MET A 69 -12.13 -7.51 1.10
N LEU A 70 -11.86 -7.66 2.40
CA LEU A 70 -10.69 -8.41 2.88
C LEU A 70 -10.59 -9.84 2.33
N PRO A 71 -11.64 -10.69 2.34
CA PRO A 71 -11.58 -12.02 1.74
C PRO A 71 -11.25 -11.99 0.26
N THR A 72 -11.72 -10.97 -0.49
CA THR A 72 -11.46 -10.86 -1.93
C THR A 72 -10.01 -10.48 -2.22
N ALA A 73 -9.29 -9.90 -1.24
CA ALA A 73 -7.88 -9.54 -1.38
C ALA A 73 -6.97 -10.78 -1.48
N TYR A 74 -7.36 -11.93 -0.93
CA TYR A 74 -6.61 -13.18 -1.15
C TYR A 74 -6.61 -13.61 -2.63
N ALA A 75 -7.71 -13.35 -3.33
CA ALA A 75 -7.82 -13.60 -4.76
C ALA A 75 -7.33 -12.43 -5.64
N GLY A 76 -6.96 -11.28 -5.02
CA GLY A 76 -6.59 -10.07 -5.75
C GLY A 76 -7.77 -9.31 -6.37
N LEU A 77 -9.01 -9.68 -6.02
CA LEU A 77 -10.24 -9.11 -6.61
C LEU A 77 -10.72 -7.83 -5.91
N HIS A 78 -10.11 -7.44 -4.80
CA HIS A 78 -10.48 -6.24 -4.05
C HIS A 78 -10.30 -4.93 -4.84
N THR A 79 -9.53 -4.94 -5.92
CA THR A 79 -9.29 -3.79 -6.80
C THR A 79 -10.55 -3.30 -7.52
N ILE A 80 -11.61 -4.12 -7.58
CA ILE A 80 -12.92 -3.74 -8.16
C ILE A 80 -13.72 -2.77 -7.27
N PHE A 81 -13.38 -2.66 -6.00
CA PHE A 81 -14.11 -1.78 -5.07
C PHE A 81 -13.79 -0.30 -5.35
N PRO A 82 -14.80 0.59 -5.40
CA PRO A 82 -14.62 1.98 -5.85
C PRO A 82 -13.76 2.85 -4.91
N GLY A 83 -13.50 2.38 -3.70
CA GLY A 83 -12.62 3.05 -2.73
C GLY A 83 -11.21 2.47 -2.69
N VAL A 84 -10.85 1.57 -3.60
CA VAL A 84 -9.51 1.00 -3.73
C VAL A 84 -8.81 1.63 -4.93
N HIS A 85 -7.60 2.10 -4.72
CA HIS A 85 -6.78 2.73 -5.76
C HIS A 85 -5.37 2.15 -5.70
N ILE A 86 -4.77 1.91 -6.86
CA ILE A 86 -3.37 1.51 -7.00
C ILE A 86 -2.70 2.44 -8.01
N PHE A 87 -1.54 2.96 -7.65
CA PHE A 87 -0.72 3.85 -8.50
C PHE A 87 0.70 3.30 -8.53
N ARG A 88 1.30 3.29 -9.69
CA ARG A 88 2.68 2.86 -9.86
C ARG A 88 3.59 4.09 -9.97
N ALA A 89 4.66 4.12 -9.17
CA ALA A 89 5.65 5.19 -9.16
C ALA A 89 7.01 4.67 -8.65
N ARG A 90 8.09 5.34 -9.04
CA ARG A 90 9.44 5.03 -8.51
C ARG A 90 9.62 5.52 -7.08
N SER A 91 8.94 6.59 -6.75
CA SER A 91 8.88 7.11 -5.38
C SER A 91 7.55 7.84 -5.15
N ALA A 92 7.16 7.91 -3.88
CA ALA A 92 6.01 8.65 -3.44
C ALA A 92 6.29 9.32 -2.11
N GLU A 93 5.66 10.47 -1.91
CA GLU A 93 5.56 11.14 -0.62
C GLU A 93 4.11 11.11 -0.17
N VAL A 94 3.87 10.66 1.05
CA VAL A 94 2.55 10.56 1.67
C VAL A 94 2.51 11.50 2.86
N ALA A 95 1.76 12.58 2.75
CA ALA A 95 1.47 13.49 3.86
C ALA A 95 0.12 13.15 4.45
N VAL A 96 0.05 12.95 5.77
CA VAL A 96 -1.16 12.50 6.48
C VAL A 96 -1.61 13.57 7.45
N THR A 97 -2.92 13.85 7.45
CA THR A 97 -3.56 14.63 8.51
C THR A 97 -4.46 13.72 9.34
N GLY A 98 -4.23 13.70 10.64
CA GLY A 98 -4.87 12.77 11.56
C GLY A 98 -3.91 11.69 12.04
N THR A 99 -4.42 10.74 12.83
CA THR A 99 -3.62 9.72 13.49
C THR A 99 -3.70 8.42 12.71
N LEU A 100 -2.83 8.23 11.71
CA LEU A 100 -2.66 6.93 11.05
C LEU A 100 -1.38 6.28 11.59
N PRO A 101 -1.46 5.07 12.17
CA PRO A 101 -0.27 4.35 12.59
C PRO A 101 0.58 3.96 11.38
N LEU A 102 1.87 4.19 11.47
CA LEU A 102 2.85 3.77 10.47
C LEU A 102 3.51 2.46 10.90
N HIS A 103 3.68 1.54 9.98
CA HIS A 103 4.48 0.34 10.17
C HIS A 103 5.26 0.00 8.87
N THR A 104 6.40 -0.62 9.03
CA THR A 104 7.21 -1.19 7.93
C THR A 104 7.45 -2.66 8.25
N ASP A 105 7.11 -3.55 7.32
CA ASP A 105 7.29 -5.01 7.43
C ASP A 105 6.79 -5.61 8.77
N GLY A 106 5.69 -5.05 9.31
CA GLY A 106 5.11 -5.48 10.58
C GLY A 106 5.66 -4.79 11.83
N GLU A 107 6.74 -4.02 11.72
CA GLU A 107 7.30 -3.23 12.82
C GLU A 107 6.61 -1.86 12.92
N THR A 108 6.20 -1.50 14.14
CA THR A 108 5.58 -0.20 14.38
C THR A 108 6.63 0.89 14.37
N CYS A 109 6.45 1.87 13.50
CA CYS A 109 7.30 3.07 13.44
C CYS A 109 6.68 4.21 14.27
N LEU A 110 7.52 5.20 14.62
CA LEU A 110 7.03 6.46 15.18
C LEU A 110 6.13 7.14 14.15
N MET A 111 5.09 7.82 14.66
CA MET A 111 4.15 8.54 13.79
C MET A 111 4.83 9.78 13.22
N GLU A 112 4.88 9.86 11.92
CA GLU A 112 5.36 11.01 11.15
C GLU A 112 4.18 11.58 10.36
N ASP A 113 4.15 12.91 10.20
CA ASP A 113 3.14 13.59 9.39
C ASP A 113 3.38 13.36 7.89
N THR A 114 4.61 13.00 7.53
CA THR A 114 5.02 12.79 6.14
C THR A 114 5.97 11.61 6.04
N VAL A 115 5.65 10.70 5.13
CA VAL A 115 6.46 9.51 4.83
C VAL A 115 6.91 9.56 3.38
N LYS A 116 8.22 9.41 3.17
CA LYS A 116 8.81 9.26 1.82
C LYS A 116 9.20 7.82 1.60
N MET A 117 8.81 7.27 0.46
CA MET A 117 9.16 5.92 0.05
C MET A 117 9.71 5.93 -1.37
N ALA A 118 10.70 5.08 -1.63
CA ALA A 118 11.30 4.94 -2.95
C ALA A 118 11.70 3.50 -3.20
N CYS A 119 11.52 3.03 -4.43
CA CYS A 119 12.12 1.78 -4.87
C CYS A 119 13.61 2.01 -5.13
N CYS A 120 14.46 1.16 -4.54
CA CYS A 120 15.89 1.12 -4.81
C CYS A 120 16.20 -0.13 -5.65
N PRO A 121 16.20 -0.04 -6.98
CA PRO A 121 16.39 -1.21 -7.83
C PRO A 121 17.73 -1.88 -7.57
N GLN A 122 17.76 -3.22 -7.64
CA GLN A 122 18.99 -4.04 -7.50
C GLN A 122 19.78 -3.82 -6.19
N SER A 123 19.13 -3.30 -5.16
CA SER A 123 19.77 -3.03 -3.86
C SER A 123 19.96 -4.31 -3.02
N LEU A 124 19.30 -5.41 -3.38
CA LEU A 124 19.36 -6.68 -2.65
C LEU A 124 19.64 -7.84 -3.62
N THR A 125 20.61 -8.67 -3.27
CA THR A 125 20.87 -9.94 -3.97
C THR A 125 20.36 -11.08 -3.10
N LEU A 126 19.42 -11.85 -3.61
CA LEU A 126 18.86 -13.02 -2.93
C LEU A 126 19.41 -14.30 -3.56
N ILE A 127 19.79 -15.25 -2.69
CA ILE A 127 20.11 -16.62 -3.10
C ILE A 127 18.78 -17.37 -3.12
N ALA A 128 18.31 -17.72 -4.31
CA ALA A 128 17.13 -18.56 -4.48
C ALA A 128 17.56 -19.98 -4.89
N ALA A 129 16.90 -20.99 -4.34
CA ALA A 129 17.05 -22.35 -4.85
C ALA A 129 16.59 -22.36 -6.32
N GLY A 130 17.48 -22.75 -7.23
CA GLY A 130 17.13 -22.89 -8.64
C GLY A 130 15.95 -23.86 -8.76
N LYS A 131 14.90 -23.47 -9.49
CA LYS A 131 13.91 -24.44 -9.96
C LYS A 131 14.68 -25.38 -10.88
N ASN A 132 14.96 -26.60 -10.42
CA ASN A 132 15.38 -27.67 -11.34
C ASN A 132 14.27 -27.82 -12.38
N ALA A 133 14.68 -27.62 -13.64
CA ALA A 133 13.83 -27.78 -14.81
C ALA A 133 13.32 -29.20 -14.91
#